data_c38414ef6104bc5c50a6fbcef4360b5d
#
_entry.id   c38414ef6104bc5c50a6fbcef4360b5d
#
_cell.length_a   1.000
_cell.length_b   1.000
_cell.length_c   1.000
_cell.angle_alpha   90.00
_cell.angle_beta   90.00
_cell.angle_gamma   90.00
#
_symmetry.space_group_name_H-M   'P 1'
#
loop_
_entity.id
_entity.type
_entity.pdbx_description
1 polymer ?
#
loop_
_entity_poly.entity_id
_entity_poly.type
_entity_poly.pdbx_seq_one_letter_code
_entity_poly.pdbx_strand_id
1 'polypeptide(L)'
;FSKDIIKKLKYILSSLKKITRKRSFLLYTSAAISLIFLLYIAFLYLIVADKFEGKKWALPSKIYSDSLTLYPGIDINSIDLFGRLKRLNYHRVSSEPKEGEYRQEGNIIDIYLHNFIYPNKPFTGSPVRIYLKNTQIEKMENYQTKDEIFSIEIEPELITAIFEGGWQERNLVKLSAVPKYLTDAIVTIEDRRFYEHFGIDPRSIARAILANIKNIGVSQGGSTITQQLVKNMFLSHKRTFWRKVNEAVMAVIIDARYSKDEILEAYINEIYLGQRG
;
A
#
# COMPACT_ATOMS: atom_id res chain seq x y z
N PHE A 1 -74.10 -2.12 42.06
CA PHE A 1 -73.80 -2.00 40.59
C PHE A 1 -72.63 -1.04 40.32
N SER A 2 -72.49 0.03 41.08
CA SER A 2 -71.44 1.07 40.85
C SER A 2 -69.99 0.61 41.23
N LYS A 3 -69.80 -0.18 42.28
CA LYS A 3 -68.45 -0.56 42.77
C LYS A 3 -67.72 -1.53 41.84
N ASP A 4 -68.41 -2.44 41.15
CA ASP A 4 -67.83 -3.40 40.21
C ASP A 4 -67.35 -2.74 38.90
N ILE A 5 -68.09 -1.74 38.45
CA ILE A 5 -67.72 -0.94 37.26
C ILE A 5 -66.45 -0.16 37.54
N ILE A 6 -66.29 0.46 38.71
CA ILE A 6 -65.13 1.21 39.12
C ILE A 6 -63.91 0.29 39.25
N LYS A 7 -64.06 -0.94 39.76
CA LYS A 7 -62.97 -1.92 39.87
C LYS A 7 -62.52 -2.41 38.51
N LYS A 8 -63.45 -2.67 37.57
CA LYS A 8 -63.06 -3.00 36.16
C LYS A 8 -62.36 -1.87 35.45
N LEU A 9 -62.77 -0.62 35.61
CA LEU A 9 -62.13 0.54 35.04
C LEU A 9 -60.71 0.73 35.58
N LYS A 10 -60.49 0.61 36.89
CA LYS A 10 -59.13 0.67 37.49
C LYS A 10 -58.22 -0.45 36.96
N TYR A 11 -58.75 -1.67 36.78
CA TYR A 11 -57.97 -2.77 36.22
C TYR A 11 -57.57 -2.52 34.76
N ILE A 12 -58.50 -2.03 33.93
CA ILE A 12 -58.22 -1.67 32.52
C ILE A 12 -57.18 -0.54 32.44
N LEU A 13 -57.35 0.51 33.25
CA LEU A 13 -56.38 1.63 33.32
C LEU A 13 -54.98 1.19 33.78
N SER A 14 -54.91 0.29 34.76
CA SER A 14 -53.63 -0.24 35.21
C SER A 14 -52.94 -1.12 34.16
N SER A 15 -53.73 -1.92 33.42
CA SER A 15 -53.24 -2.74 32.32
C SER A 15 -52.74 -1.90 31.14
N LEU A 16 -53.47 -0.85 30.75
CA LEU A 16 -53.08 0.11 29.74
C LEU A 16 -51.80 0.85 30.14
N LYS A 17 -51.67 1.29 31.40
CA LYS A 17 -50.46 1.94 31.93
C LYS A 17 -49.27 1.01 31.94
N LYS A 18 -49.45 -0.28 32.16
CA LYS A 18 -48.42 -1.30 32.12
C LYS A 18 -47.92 -1.58 30.68
N ILE A 19 -48.87 -1.59 29.72
CA ILE A 19 -48.56 -1.77 28.29
C ILE A 19 -47.83 -0.56 27.72
N THR A 20 -48.25 0.67 28.03
CA THR A 20 -47.59 1.89 27.58
C THR A 20 -46.17 2.00 28.18
N ARG A 21 -45.99 1.71 29.45
CA ARG A 21 -44.69 1.71 30.12
C ARG A 21 -43.71 0.67 29.51
N LYS A 22 -44.24 -0.52 29.12
CA LYS A 22 -43.43 -1.56 28.46
C LYS A 22 -43.02 -1.15 27.05
N ARG A 23 -43.94 -0.50 26.29
CA ARG A 23 -43.63 0.05 24.95
C ARG A 23 -42.61 1.20 25.01
N SER A 24 -42.77 2.13 25.96
CA SER A 24 -41.80 3.22 26.14
C SER A 24 -40.44 2.69 26.54
N PHE A 25 -40.34 1.70 27.42
CA PHE A 25 -39.08 1.05 27.79
C PHE A 25 -38.40 0.42 26.58
N LEU A 26 -39.13 -0.33 25.75
CA LEU A 26 -38.61 -0.92 24.52
C LEU A 26 -38.12 0.13 23.52
N LEU A 27 -38.80 1.26 23.39
CA LEU A 27 -38.42 2.37 22.54
C LEU A 27 -37.13 3.04 23.05
N TYR A 28 -37.00 3.31 24.34
CA TYR A 28 -35.78 3.91 24.90
C TYR A 28 -34.59 2.96 24.84
N THR A 29 -34.79 1.66 25.09
CA THR A 29 -33.71 0.68 24.96
C THR A 29 -33.27 0.51 23.52
N SER A 30 -34.20 0.46 22.54
CA SER A 30 -33.82 0.39 21.13
C SER A 30 -33.12 1.66 20.66
N ALA A 31 -33.56 2.84 21.10
CA ALA A 31 -32.89 4.10 20.78
C ALA A 31 -31.47 4.18 21.38
N ALA A 32 -31.31 3.72 22.62
CA ALA A 32 -30.00 3.66 23.27
C ALA A 32 -29.03 2.70 22.54
N ILE A 33 -29.53 1.51 22.16
CA ILE A 33 -28.75 0.53 21.37
C ILE A 33 -28.36 1.11 20.01
N SER A 34 -29.31 1.76 19.32
CA SER A 34 -29.03 2.42 18.04
C SER A 34 -28.00 3.53 18.16
N LEU A 35 -28.07 4.34 19.23
CA LEU A 35 -27.11 5.40 19.48
C LEU A 35 -25.70 4.82 19.73
N ILE A 36 -25.58 3.78 20.57
CA ILE A 36 -24.31 3.09 20.82
C ILE A 36 -23.74 2.53 19.52
N PHE A 37 -24.57 1.94 18.68
CA PHE A 37 -24.16 1.39 17.40
C PHE A 37 -23.67 2.49 16.43
N LEU A 38 -24.36 3.64 16.37
CA LEU A 38 -23.94 4.78 15.57
C LEU A 38 -22.60 5.36 16.06
N LEU A 39 -22.42 5.49 17.39
CA LEU A 39 -21.16 5.93 17.96
C LEU A 39 -20.00 4.95 17.64
N TYR A 40 -20.29 3.66 17.64
CA TYR A 40 -19.32 2.65 17.26
C TYR A 40 -18.93 2.74 15.78
N ILE A 41 -19.90 2.93 14.88
CA ILE A 41 -19.61 3.17 13.45
C ILE A 41 -18.78 4.44 13.27
N ALA A 42 -19.13 5.53 13.97
CA ALA A 42 -18.37 6.77 13.93
C ALA A 42 -16.92 6.57 14.42
N PHE A 43 -16.73 5.80 15.47
CA PHE A 43 -15.40 5.43 15.97
C PHE A 43 -14.58 4.65 14.92
N LEU A 44 -15.19 3.63 14.27
CA LEU A 44 -14.52 2.89 13.20
C LEU A 44 -14.22 3.78 11.99
N TYR A 45 -15.11 4.71 11.67
CA TYR A 45 -14.90 5.69 10.61
C TYR A 45 -13.66 6.56 10.86
N LEU A 46 -13.49 7.06 12.09
CA LEU A 46 -12.32 7.85 12.47
C LEU A 46 -11.01 7.04 12.37
N ILE A 47 -11.02 5.78 12.81
CA ILE A 47 -9.88 4.88 12.66
C ILE A 47 -9.51 4.67 11.18
N VAL A 48 -10.54 4.44 10.33
CA VAL A 48 -10.32 4.25 8.90
C VAL A 48 -9.76 5.52 8.27
N ALA A 49 -10.33 6.69 8.58
CA ALA A 49 -9.89 7.96 8.03
C ALA A 49 -8.43 8.26 8.38
N ASP A 50 -8.10 8.17 9.67
CA ASP A 50 -6.74 8.46 10.17
C ASP A 50 -5.70 7.52 9.54
N LYS A 51 -5.96 6.22 9.57
CA LYS A 51 -4.98 5.22 9.16
C LYS A 51 -4.89 5.03 7.65
N PHE A 52 -6.00 5.16 6.92
CA PHE A 52 -6.01 5.02 5.47
C PHE A 52 -5.37 6.22 4.78
N GLU A 53 -5.61 7.43 5.27
CA GLU A 53 -5.00 8.65 4.75
C GLU A 53 -3.54 8.80 5.21
N GLY A 54 -3.24 8.52 6.49
CA GLY A 54 -1.90 8.62 7.05
C GLY A 54 -0.93 7.54 6.55
N LYS A 55 -1.34 6.27 6.52
CA LYS A 55 -0.47 5.14 6.13
C LYS A 55 -0.41 4.86 4.63
N LYS A 56 -1.41 5.26 3.88
CA LYS A 56 -1.44 5.07 2.42
C LYS A 56 -0.20 5.65 1.75
N TRP A 57 0.46 6.62 2.41
CA TRP A 57 1.57 7.40 1.87
C TRP A 57 2.78 7.50 2.79
N ALA A 58 2.88 6.66 3.82
CA ALA A 58 4.08 6.59 4.65
C ALA A 58 5.24 6.02 3.82
N LEU A 59 5.81 6.87 2.98
CA LEU A 59 7.06 6.57 2.29
C LEU A 59 8.16 6.47 3.36
N PRO A 60 9.01 5.43 3.30
CA PRO A 60 10.15 5.36 4.18
C PRO A 60 11.03 6.58 3.96
N SER A 61 11.50 7.19 5.04
CA SER A 61 12.53 8.22 4.95
C SER A 61 13.83 7.55 4.50
N LYS A 62 14.25 7.82 3.27
CA LYS A 62 15.50 7.31 2.71
C LYS A 62 16.63 8.27 3.04
N ILE A 63 17.73 7.76 3.60
CA ILE A 63 18.95 8.50 3.87
C ILE A 63 19.96 8.10 2.81
N TYR A 64 20.45 9.09 2.07
CA TYR A 64 21.44 8.90 1.03
C TYR A 64 22.79 9.52 1.45
N SER A 65 23.87 9.03 0.83
CA SER A 65 25.17 9.71 0.85
C SER A 65 25.11 11.00 0.03
N ASP A 66 26.20 11.75 0.03
CA ASP A 66 26.38 12.78 -0.99
C ASP A 66 26.58 12.16 -2.39
N SER A 67 26.19 12.92 -3.42
CA SER A 67 26.55 12.60 -4.81
C SER A 67 28.08 12.63 -4.97
N LEU A 68 28.60 11.78 -5.84
CA LEU A 68 30.03 11.77 -6.15
C LEU A 68 30.28 12.60 -7.41
N THR A 69 30.99 13.71 -7.27
CA THR A 69 31.39 14.52 -8.43
C THR A 69 32.72 14.02 -8.99
N LEU A 70 32.72 13.60 -10.26
CA LEU A 70 33.95 13.28 -11.02
C LEU A 70 34.42 14.51 -11.78
N TYR A 71 35.72 14.74 -11.81
CA TYR A 71 36.36 15.81 -12.58
C TYR A 71 37.82 15.42 -12.87
N PRO A 72 38.51 16.02 -13.88
CA PRO A 72 39.91 15.75 -14.17
C PRO A 72 40.81 15.98 -12.95
N GLY A 73 41.72 15.03 -12.71
CA GLY A 73 42.65 15.04 -11.58
C GLY A 73 42.27 14.11 -10.43
N ILE A 74 41.02 13.65 -10.36
CA ILE A 74 40.60 12.66 -9.34
C ILE A 74 41.24 11.31 -9.59
N ASP A 75 41.72 10.66 -8.52
CA ASP A 75 42.13 9.27 -8.53
C ASP A 75 40.94 8.34 -8.28
N ILE A 76 40.63 7.48 -9.27
CA ILE A 76 39.47 6.59 -9.22
C ILE A 76 39.56 5.55 -8.09
N ASN A 77 40.75 5.20 -7.62
CA ASN A 77 40.94 4.29 -6.51
C ASN A 77 40.65 4.98 -5.17
N SER A 78 41.02 6.26 -5.03
CA SER A 78 40.75 7.03 -3.80
C SER A 78 39.29 7.19 -3.49
N ILE A 79 38.45 7.17 -4.52
CA ILE A 79 36.99 7.32 -4.42
C ILE A 79 36.24 5.97 -4.52
N ASP A 80 36.98 4.85 -4.61
CA ASP A 80 36.37 3.51 -4.79
C ASP A 80 35.35 3.49 -5.92
N LEU A 81 35.66 4.05 -7.10
CA LEU A 81 34.71 4.23 -8.21
C LEU A 81 33.99 2.93 -8.56
N PHE A 82 34.73 1.82 -8.75
CA PHE A 82 34.10 0.54 -9.14
C PHE A 82 33.26 -0.08 -8.02
N GLY A 83 33.68 0.05 -6.75
CA GLY A 83 32.90 -0.37 -5.60
C GLY A 83 31.60 0.42 -5.51
N ARG A 84 31.66 1.74 -5.75
CA ARG A 84 30.48 2.60 -5.79
C ARG A 84 29.52 2.23 -6.94
N LEU A 85 30.05 2.05 -8.16
CA LEU A 85 29.24 1.60 -9.28
C LEU A 85 28.52 0.27 -8.99
N LYS A 86 29.22 -0.67 -8.35
CA LYS A 86 28.62 -1.95 -7.93
C LYS A 86 27.50 -1.76 -6.90
N ARG A 87 27.69 -0.90 -5.88
CA ARG A 87 26.67 -0.60 -4.86
C ARG A 87 25.45 0.13 -5.44
N LEU A 88 25.65 0.88 -6.52
CA LEU A 88 24.60 1.55 -7.31
C LEU A 88 23.97 0.65 -8.38
N ASN A 89 24.28 -0.66 -8.38
CA ASN A 89 23.77 -1.65 -9.31
C ASN A 89 24.16 -1.44 -10.79
N TYR A 90 25.30 -0.79 -11.05
CA TYR A 90 25.87 -0.78 -12.40
C TYR A 90 26.43 -2.14 -12.76
N HIS A 91 26.19 -2.58 -14.00
CA HIS A 91 26.65 -3.86 -14.52
C HIS A 91 27.79 -3.67 -15.49
N ARG A 92 28.84 -4.48 -15.34
CA ARG A 92 29.95 -4.48 -16.30
C ARG A 92 29.59 -5.24 -17.57
N VAL A 93 29.79 -4.62 -18.73
CA VAL A 93 29.48 -5.19 -20.05
C VAL A 93 30.72 -5.17 -20.94
N SER A 94 30.71 -5.95 -22.03
CA SER A 94 31.77 -5.94 -23.06
C SER A 94 31.34 -5.15 -24.32
N SER A 95 30.05 -4.87 -24.47
CA SER A 95 29.46 -4.05 -25.53
C SER A 95 29.40 -2.59 -25.14
N GLU A 96 28.86 -1.73 -26.02
CA GLU A 96 28.58 -0.35 -25.69
C GLU A 96 27.55 -0.27 -24.53
N PRO A 97 27.86 0.47 -23.43
CA PRO A 97 27.00 0.52 -22.27
C PRO A 97 25.68 1.20 -22.54
N LYS A 98 24.58 0.66 -21.95
CA LYS A 98 23.27 1.27 -21.81
C LYS A 98 23.12 1.83 -20.39
N GLU A 99 22.01 2.50 -20.11
CA GLU A 99 21.71 3.04 -18.78
C GLU A 99 21.95 2.00 -17.67
N GLY A 100 22.77 2.36 -16.66
CA GLY A 100 23.16 1.47 -15.57
C GLY A 100 24.25 0.45 -15.93
N GLU A 101 24.96 0.64 -17.03
CA GLU A 101 26.06 -0.22 -17.43
C GLU A 101 27.36 0.55 -17.57
N TYR A 102 28.47 -0.17 -17.42
CA TYR A 102 29.80 0.36 -17.67
C TYR A 102 30.70 -0.66 -18.35
N ARG A 103 31.69 -0.14 -19.09
CA ARG A 103 32.74 -0.91 -19.75
C ARG A 103 34.11 -0.30 -19.42
N GLN A 104 35.08 -1.15 -19.23
CA GLN A 104 36.47 -0.72 -19.08
C GLN A 104 37.37 -1.44 -20.09
N GLU A 105 38.09 -0.67 -20.90
CA GLU A 105 39.06 -1.15 -21.87
C GLU A 105 40.38 -0.38 -21.68
N GLY A 106 41.38 -1.03 -21.08
CA GLY A 106 42.66 -0.38 -20.76
C GLY A 106 42.44 0.84 -19.85
N ASN A 107 42.85 2.00 -20.36
CA ASN A 107 42.78 3.29 -19.66
C ASN A 107 41.48 4.07 -19.96
N ILE A 108 40.49 3.44 -20.55
CA ILE A 108 39.20 4.07 -20.90
C ILE A 108 38.10 3.38 -20.12
N ILE A 109 37.21 4.19 -19.49
CA ILE A 109 35.99 3.73 -18.84
C ILE A 109 34.84 4.43 -19.49
N ASP A 110 33.91 3.65 -20.06
CA ASP A 110 32.63 4.14 -20.57
C ASP A 110 31.55 3.80 -19.55
N ILE A 111 30.74 4.78 -19.13
CA ILE A 111 29.67 4.61 -18.19
C ILE A 111 28.42 5.27 -18.78
N TYR A 112 27.26 4.58 -18.74
CA TYR A 112 25.99 5.24 -18.99
C TYR A 112 25.25 5.42 -17.65
N LEU A 113 25.17 6.68 -17.19
CA LEU A 113 24.63 7.02 -15.88
C LEU A 113 23.11 6.79 -15.82
N HIS A 114 22.60 6.45 -14.62
CA HIS A 114 21.19 6.32 -14.37
C HIS A 114 20.46 7.66 -14.44
N ASN A 115 19.16 7.61 -14.83
CA ASN A 115 18.24 8.70 -14.54
C ASN A 115 17.93 8.72 -13.04
N PHE A 116 18.02 9.87 -12.39
CA PHE A 116 17.92 9.95 -10.95
C PHE A 116 17.22 11.24 -10.48
N ILE A 117 16.47 11.18 -9.37
CA ILE A 117 15.83 12.35 -8.76
C ILE A 117 16.33 12.50 -7.32
N TYR A 118 17.12 13.57 -7.05
CA TYR A 118 17.67 13.82 -5.72
C TYR A 118 18.07 15.28 -5.49
N PRO A 119 17.79 15.87 -4.32
CA PRO A 119 16.70 15.52 -3.41
C PRO A 119 15.35 15.86 -4.02
N ASN A 120 15.28 16.91 -4.87
CA ASN A 120 14.09 17.37 -5.59
C ASN A 120 14.43 17.80 -7.04
N LYS A 121 15.64 17.51 -7.49
CA LYS A 121 16.14 17.88 -8.81
C LYS A 121 16.28 16.62 -9.67
N PRO A 122 15.63 16.56 -10.83
CA PRO A 122 15.85 15.46 -11.75
C PRO A 122 17.25 15.54 -12.34
N PHE A 123 17.93 14.43 -12.38
CA PHE A 123 19.20 14.22 -13.04
C PHE A 123 18.98 13.29 -14.23
N THR A 124 19.30 13.72 -15.43
CA THR A 124 19.21 12.87 -16.62
C THR A 124 20.52 12.17 -16.82
N GLY A 125 20.49 10.86 -16.78
CA GLY A 125 21.65 10.04 -17.06
C GLY A 125 22.20 10.29 -18.45
N SER A 126 23.51 10.26 -18.61
CA SER A 126 24.19 10.50 -19.87
C SER A 126 25.35 9.53 -20.09
N PRO A 127 25.69 9.26 -21.35
CA PRO A 127 26.85 8.43 -21.69
C PRO A 127 28.14 9.22 -21.49
N VAL A 128 29.03 8.73 -20.63
CA VAL A 128 30.31 9.37 -20.28
C VAL A 128 31.48 8.45 -20.57
N ARG A 129 32.48 8.96 -21.25
CA ARG A 129 33.77 8.34 -21.42
C ARG A 129 34.82 9.03 -20.56
N ILE A 130 35.52 8.28 -19.76
CA ILE A 130 36.58 8.73 -18.85
C ILE A 130 37.92 8.20 -19.39
N TYR A 131 38.83 9.09 -19.64
CA TYR A 131 40.21 8.76 -20.01
C TYR A 131 41.07 8.82 -18.76
N LEU A 132 41.86 7.77 -18.53
CA LEU A 132 42.76 7.68 -17.38
C LEU A 132 44.19 7.82 -17.78
N LYS A 133 44.93 8.56 -16.97
CA LYS A 133 46.38 8.54 -16.95
C LYS A 133 46.82 7.87 -15.64
N ASN A 134 47.26 6.62 -15.72
CA ASN A 134 47.39 5.71 -14.59
C ASN A 134 46.00 5.50 -13.92
N THR A 135 45.81 6.01 -12.68
CA THR A 135 44.56 5.93 -11.95
C THR A 135 43.81 7.27 -11.86
N GLN A 136 44.38 8.35 -12.42
CA GLN A 136 43.80 9.68 -12.40
C GLN A 136 42.96 9.94 -13.65
N ILE A 137 41.83 10.61 -13.48
CA ILE A 137 41.02 11.09 -14.59
C ILE A 137 41.78 12.21 -15.30
N GLU A 138 42.13 11.98 -16.57
CA GLU A 138 42.80 12.98 -17.40
C GLU A 138 41.78 13.85 -18.12
N LYS A 139 40.73 13.25 -18.68
CA LYS A 139 39.68 13.90 -19.48
C LYS A 139 38.38 13.12 -19.40
N MET A 140 37.27 13.81 -19.57
CA MET A 140 35.96 13.20 -19.72
C MET A 140 35.24 13.80 -20.93
N GLU A 141 34.43 12.99 -21.61
CA GLU A 141 33.58 13.43 -22.72
C GLU A 141 32.30 12.61 -22.79
N ASN A 142 31.26 13.15 -23.40
CA ASN A 142 30.13 12.36 -23.81
C ASN A 142 30.54 11.50 -25.03
N TYR A 143 30.50 10.16 -24.91
CA TYR A 143 31.03 9.33 -26.01
C TYR A 143 30.11 9.26 -27.23
N GLN A 144 28.84 9.74 -27.13
CA GLN A 144 27.92 9.86 -28.26
C GLN A 144 28.04 11.20 -28.97
N THR A 145 27.99 12.32 -28.24
CA THR A 145 28.06 13.68 -28.83
C THR A 145 29.48 14.20 -29.01
N LYS A 146 30.46 13.61 -28.32
CA LYS A 146 31.88 14.03 -28.27
C LYS A 146 32.10 15.36 -27.56
N ASP A 147 31.10 15.87 -26.86
CA ASP A 147 31.26 17.08 -26.06
C ASP A 147 32.13 16.82 -24.83
N GLU A 148 33.03 17.75 -24.54
CA GLU A 148 33.87 17.67 -23.36
C GLU A 148 33.09 17.92 -22.08
N ILE A 149 33.32 17.10 -21.04
CA ILE A 149 32.68 17.17 -19.75
C ILE A 149 33.73 17.55 -18.70
N PHE A 150 33.55 18.71 -18.06
CA PHE A 150 34.48 19.19 -17.01
C PHE A 150 34.14 18.60 -15.64
N SER A 151 32.89 18.33 -15.37
CA SER A 151 32.47 17.64 -14.16
C SER A 151 31.15 16.91 -14.37
N ILE A 152 30.95 15.76 -13.69
CA ILE A 152 29.72 15.01 -13.73
C ILE A 152 29.44 14.41 -12.35
N GLU A 153 28.18 14.38 -12.00
CA GLU A 153 27.74 13.77 -10.74
C GLU A 153 27.24 12.34 -10.97
N ILE A 154 27.72 11.41 -10.14
CA ILE A 154 27.13 10.09 -9.98
C ILE A 154 26.13 10.16 -8.82
N GLU A 155 25.03 9.47 -8.95
CA GLU A 155 23.96 9.44 -7.95
C GLU A 155 24.48 9.05 -6.56
N PRO A 156 23.82 9.55 -5.49
CA PRO A 156 24.14 9.18 -4.12
C PRO A 156 23.75 7.72 -3.83
N GLU A 157 24.51 7.07 -2.96
CA GLU A 157 24.22 5.73 -2.48
C GLU A 157 23.12 5.76 -1.41
N LEU A 158 22.20 4.83 -1.44
CA LEU A 158 21.24 4.63 -0.36
C LEU A 158 21.98 4.05 0.86
N ILE A 159 22.11 4.85 1.93
CA ILE A 159 22.76 4.39 3.16
C ILE A 159 21.78 3.54 3.98
N THR A 160 20.58 4.04 4.17
CA THR A 160 19.52 3.36 4.92
C THR A 160 18.15 3.92 4.60
N ALA A 161 17.12 3.14 4.93
CA ALA A 161 15.75 3.60 4.90
C ALA A 161 15.14 3.40 6.30
N ILE A 162 14.49 4.44 6.83
CA ILE A 162 13.80 4.39 8.12
C ILE A 162 12.34 4.04 7.84
N PHE A 163 11.92 2.88 8.36
CA PHE A 163 10.57 2.37 8.22
C PHE A 163 9.81 2.51 9.54
N GLU A 164 8.61 3.07 9.53
CA GLU A 164 7.69 2.95 10.66
C GLU A 164 7.07 1.56 10.65
N GLY A 165 7.56 0.65 11.51
CA GLY A 165 6.90 -0.63 11.80
C GLY A 165 7.52 -1.90 11.20
N GLY A 166 8.79 -1.92 10.76
CA GLY A 166 9.49 -3.15 10.37
C GLY A 166 10.35 -3.02 9.12
N TRP A 167 11.32 -3.94 8.97
CA TRP A 167 12.29 -4.00 7.89
C TRP A 167 11.68 -4.49 6.56
N GLN A 168 10.73 -3.75 5.98
CA GLN A 168 10.21 -4.09 4.65
C GLN A 168 10.44 -2.91 3.71
N GLU A 169 11.29 -3.08 2.72
CA GLU A 169 11.42 -2.14 1.62
C GLU A 169 10.15 -2.22 0.76
N ARG A 170 9.29 -1.22 0.88
CA ARG A 170 8.05 -1.12 0.09
C ARG A 170 8.23 -0.03 -0.96
N ASN A 171 8.32 -0.43 -2.20
CA ASN A 171 8.22 0.48 -3.33
C ASN A 171 6.73 0.62 -3.69
N LEU A 172 6.13 1.74 -3.29
CA LEU A 172 4.73 2.00 -3.62
C LEU A 172 4.55 2.20 -5.12
N VAL A 173 3.58 1.50 -5.69
CA VAL A 173 3.28 1.53 -7.11
C VAL A 173 1.93 2.20 -7.32
N LYS A 174 1.86 3.20 -8.21
CA LYS A 174 0.58 3.75 -8.64
C LYS A 174 -0.17 2.73 -9.51
N LEU A 175 -1.49 2.66 -9.37
CA LEU A 175 -2.30 1.75 -10.16
C LEU A 175 -2.10 1.94 -11.67
N SER A 176 -1.89 3.18 -12.11
CA SER A 176 -1.60 3.53 -13.50
C SER A 176 -0.29 2.97 -14.05
N ALA A 177 0.66 2.63 -13.17
CA ALA A 177 1.93 2.00 -13.52
C ALA A 177 1.87 0.46 -13.49
N VAL A 178 0.78 -0.12 -12.97
CA VAL A 178 0.58 -1.57 -12.92
C VAL A 178 0.00 -2.04 -14.27
N PRO A 179 0.60 -3.05 -14.91
CA PRO A 179 0.05 -3.59 -16.15
C PRO A 179 -1.39 -4.08 -15.98
N LYS A 180 -2.27 -3.72 -16.92
CA LYS A 180 -3.72 -4.04 -16.84
C LYS A 180 -4.00 -5.54 -16.66
N TYR A 181 -3.26 -6.41 -17.31
CA TYR A 181 -3.44 -7.86 -17.17
C TYR A 181 -3.21 -8.36 -15.73
N LEU A 182 -2.35 -7.68 -14.94
CA LEU A 182 -2.09 -8.04 -13.55
C LEU A 182 -3.26 -7.61 -12.65
N THR A 183 -3.78 -6.40 -12.83
CA THR A 183 -4.96 -5.92 -12.10
C THR A 183 -6.19 -6.76 -12.42
N ASP A 184 -6.41 -7.10 -13.69
CA ASP A 184 -7.52 -7.95 -14.13
C ASP A 184 -7.39 -9.38 -13.55
N ALA A 185 -6.18 -9.92 -13.46
CA ALA A 185 -5.95 -11.22 -12.85
C ALA A 185 -6.25 -11.22 -11.34
N ILE A 186 -5.78 -10.21 -10.61
CA ILE A 186 -6.05 -10.05 -9.17
C ILE A 186 -7.56 -9.96 -8.93
N VAL A 187 -8.26 -9.08 -9.64
CA VAL A 187 -9.71 -8.90 -9.49
C VAL A 187 -10.46 -10.19 -9.84
N THR A 188 -10.06 -10.88 -10.91
CA THR A 188 -10.73 -12.13 -11.35
C THR A 188 -10.59 -13.25 -10.33
N ILE A 189 -9.42 -13.37 -9.69
CA ILE A 189 -9.11 -14.46 -8.76
C ILE A 189 -9.68 -14.16 -7.37
N GLU A 190 -9.46 -12.94 -6.85
CA GLU A 190 -9.78 -12.59 -5.48
C GLU A 190 -11.23 -12.11 -5.31
N ASP A 191 -11.72 -11.30 -6.27
CA ASP A 191 -13.03 -10.66 -6.14
C ASP A 191 -13.61 -10.27 -7.51
N ARG A 192 -14.09 -11.25 -8.25
CA ARG A 192 -14.58 -11.08 -9.63
C ARG A 192 -15.61 -9.95 -9.80
N ARG A 193 -16.32 -9.61 -8.73
CA ARG A 193 -17.37 -8.59 -8.72
C ARG A 193 -16.96 -7.33 -7.97
N PHE A 194 -15.67 -7.09 -7.83
CA PHE A 194 -15.10 -5.99 -7.07
C PHE A 194 -15.73 -4.62 -7.39
N TYR A 195 -15.95 -4.34 -8.67
CA TYR A 195 -16.53 -3.08 -9.13
C TYR A 195 -18.06 -2.98 -8.99
N GLU A 196 -18.76 -4.07 -8.60
CA GLU A 196 -20.21 -4.16 -8.57
C GLU A 196 -20.82 -4.08 -7.16
N HIS A 197 -20.03 -4.24 -6.11
CA HIS A 197 -20.52 -4.28 -4.73
C HIS A 197 -19.94 -3.15 -3.86
N PHE A 198 -20.48 -2.98 -2.65
CA PHE A 198 -20.11 -1.93 -1.70
C PHE A 198 -19.28 -2.47 -0.53
N GLY A 199 -18.04 -2.86 -0.78
CA GLY A 199 -17.11 -3.37 0.24
C GLY A 199 -17.34 -4.82 0.66
N ILE A 200 -18.58 -5.31 0.62
CA ILE A 200 -18.97 -6.70 0.85
C ILE A 200 -19.78 -7.23 -0.34
N ASP A 201 -19.66 -8.51 -0.66
CA ASP A 201 -20.43 -9.18 -1.70
C ASP A 201 -21.36 -10.24 -1.08
N PRO A 202 -22.66 -9.93 -0.83
CA PRO A 202 -23.61 -10.90 -0.28
C PRO A 202 -23.77 -12.16 -1.14
N ARG A 203 -23.65 -12.06 -2.47
CA ARG A 203 -23.77 -13.20 -3.39
C ARG A 203 -22.59 -14.14 -3.25
N SER A 204 -21.36 -13.61 -3.13
CA SER A 204 -20.16 -14.41 -2.89
C SER A 204 -20.20 -15.07 -1.51
N ILE A 205 -20.69 -14.37 -0.48
CA ILE A 205 -20.91 -14.94 0.84
C ILE A 205 -21.90 -16.10 0.79
N ALA A 206 -23.07 -15.90 0.16
CA ALA A 206 -24.07 -16.96 0.03
C ALA A 206 -23.54 -18.17 -0.74
N ARG A 207 -22.82 -17.96 -1.84
CA ARG A 207 -22.15 -19.01 -2.62
C ARG A 207 -21.15 -19.78 -1.76
N ALA A 208 -20.28 -19.08 -1.00
CA ALA A 208 -19.30 -19.71 -0.14
C ALA A 208 -19.95 -20.54 0.97
N ILE A 209 -21.04 -20.06 1.59
CA ILE A 209 -21.80 -20.81 2.60
C ILE A 209 -22.37 -22.09 1.98
N LEU A 210 -23.01 -22.01 0.81
CA LEU A 210 -23.58 -23.17 0.13
C LEU A 210 -22.50 -24.19 -0.29
N ALA A 211 -21.36 -23.73 -0.77
CA ALA A 211 -20.24 -24.58 -1.13
C ALA A 211 -19.63 -25.30 0.08
N ASN A 212 -19.47 -24.58 1.20
CA ASN A 212 -18.92 -25.13 2.44
C ASN A 212 -19.89 -26.10 3.14
N ILE A 213 -21.19 -25.94 2.96
CA ILE A 213 -22.19 -26.93 3.44
C ILE A 213 -22.15 -28.22 2.61
N LYS A 214 -21.95 -28.11 1.29
CA LYS A 214 -21.89 -29.27 0.40
C LYS A 214 -20.59 -30.05 0.52
N ASN A 215 -19.49 -29.38 0.74
CA ASN A 215 -18.17 -29.98 0.88
C ASN A 215 -17.80 -29.99 2.37
N ILE A 216 -17.46 -31.18 2.91
CA ILE A 216 -16.97 -31.29 4.29
C ILE A 216 -15.60 -30.58 4.36
N GLY A 217 -15.62 -29.29 4.65
CA GLY A 217 -14.43 -28.43 4.74
C GLY A 217 -14.60 -27.06 4.12
N VAL A 218 -13.74 -26.12 4.48
CA VAL A 218 -13.72 -24.74 3.94
C VAL A 218 -13.04 -24.77 2.57
N SER A 219 -13.81 -24.85 1.50
CA SER A 219 -13.29 -24.95 0.13
C SER A 219 -13.31 -23.62 -0.64
N GLN A 220 -14.16 -22.66 -0.25
CA GLN A 220 -14.26 -21.36 -0.91
C GLN A 220 -14.33 -20.20 0.07
N GLY A 221 -13.55 -19.16 -0.19
CA GLY A 221 -13.61 -17.88 0.51
C GLY A 221 -14.67 -16.95 -0.12
N GLY A 222 -15.40 -16.22 0.74
CA GLY A 222 -16.38 -15.21 0.32
C GLY A 222 -15.98 -13.79 0.72
N SER A 223 -14.69 -13.55 1.02
CA SER A 223 -14.20 -12.22 1.39
C SER A 223 -13.81 -11.43 0.16
N THR A 224 -14.18 -10.15 0.11
CA THR A 224 -13.85 -9.21 -0.98
C THR A 224 -12.41 -8.67 -0.85
N ILE A 225 -11.91 -8.05 -1.93
CA ILE A 225 -10.65 -7.30 -1.92
C ILE A 225 -10.65 -6.24 -0.82
N THR A 226 -11.74 -5.46 -0.67
CA THR A 226 -11.87 -4.44 0.37
C THR A 226 -11.81 -5.04 1.78
N GLN A 227 -12.44 -6.20 2.01
CA GLN A 227 -12.36 -6.91 3.30
C GLN A 227 -10.95 -7.43 3.59
N GLN A 228 -10.24 -7.94 2.58
CA GLN A 228 -8.86 -8.39 2.73
C GLN A 228 -7.92 -7.22 3.05
N LEU A 229 -8.10 -6.07 2.38
CA LEU A 229 -7.37 -4.85 2.67
C LEU A 229 -7.57 -4.40 4.11
N VAL A 230 -8.83 -4.34 4.58
CA VAL A 230 -9.16 -4.02 5.98
C VAL A 230 -8.47 -4.97 6.94
N LYS A 231 -8.55 -6.27 6.69
CA LYS A 231 -7.92 -7.28 7.53
C LYS A 231 -6.42 -7.03 7.68
N ASN A 232 -5.73 -6.74 6.59
CA ASN A 232 -4.28 -6.56 6.60
C ASN A 232 -3.85 -5.23 7.24
N MET A 233 -4.56 -4.13 6.93
CA MET A 233 -4.19 -2.80 7.42
C MET A 233 -4.61 -2.52 8.86
N PHE A 234 -5.77 -3.01 9.30
CA PHE A 234 -6.42 -2.52 10.52
C PHE A 234 -6.58 -3.57 11.61
N LEU A 235 -6.61 -4.87 11.26
CA LEU A 235 -7.04 -5.91 12.18
C LEU A 235 -5.92 -6.89 12.52
N SER A 236 -6.04 -7.51 13.70
CA SER A 236 -5.12 -8.57 14.13
C SER A 236 -5.38 -9.88 13.37
N HIS A 237 -4.36 -10.73 13.27
CA HIS A 237 -4.47 -12.04 12.61
C HIS A 237 -5.33 -13.07 13.38
N LYS A 238 -5.81 -12.75 14.61
CA LYS A 238 -6.67 -13.63 15.41
C LYS A 238 -8.02 -13.84 14.71
N ARG A 239 -8.40 -15.10 14.48
CA ARG A 239 -9.66 -15.48 13.82
C ARG A 239 -10.81 -15.47 14.84
N THR A 240 -11.50 -14.32 14.99
CA THR A 240 -12.68 -14.20 15.86
C THR A 240 -13.88 -13.70 15.06
N PHE A 241 -15.08 -14.03 15.52
CA PHE A 241 -16.33 -13.55 14.91
C PHE A 241 -16.39 -12.01 14.90
N TRP A 242 -16.08 -11.37 16.02
CA TRP A 242 -16.08 -9.92 16.15
C TRP A 242 -15.10 -9.22 15.18
N ARG A 243 -13.93 -9.84 14.99
CA ARG A 243 -13.00 -9.33 13.96
C ARG A 243 -13.64 -9.35 12.57
N LYS A 244 -14.40 -10.41 12.24
CA LYS A 244 -15.05 -10.52 10.92
C LYS A 244 -16.19 -9.51 10.76
N VAL A 245 -16.92 -9.19 11.83
CA VAL A 245 -17.93 -8.12 11.83
C VAL A 245 -17.26 -6.76 11.60
N ASN A 246 -16.19 -6.45 12.32
CA ASN A 246 -15.45 -5.20 12.15
C ASN A 246 -14.87 -5.09 10.73
N GLU A 247 -14.31 -6.16 10.20
CA GLU A 247 -13.82 -6.24 8.83
C GLU A 247 -14.92 -5.86 7.82
N ALA A 248 -16.12 -6.40 7.98
CA ALA A 248 -17.25 -6.09 7.09
C ALA A 248 -17.69 -4.63 7.20
N VAL A 249 -17.85 -4.10 8.44
CA VAL A 249 -18.24 -2.71 8.66
C VAL A 249 -17.20 -1.74 8.10
N MET A 250 -15.93 -1.95 8.40
CA MET A 250 -14.85 -1.10 7.91
C MET A 250 -14.70 -1.19 6.39
N ALA A 251 -14.94 -2.36 5.77
CA ALA A 251 -14.94 -2.52 4.32
C ALA A 251 -16.02 -1.68 3.65
N VAL A 252 -17.22 -1.63 4.23
CA VAL A 252 -18.30 -0.75 3.74
C VAL A 252 -17.94 0.72 3.91
N ILE A 253 -17.32 1.11 5.02
CA ILE A 253 -16.85 2.49 5.25
C ILE A 253 -15.81 2.91 4.21
N ILE A 254 -14.82 2.06 3.94
CA ILE A 254 -13.78 2.32 2.93
C ILE A 254 -14.39 2.46 1.54
N ASP A 255 -15.24 1.54 1.16
CA ASP A 255 -15.87 1.52 -0.16
C ASP A 255 -16.82 2.72 -0.40
N ALA A 256 -17.44 3.23 0.67
CA ALA A 256 -18.28 4.44 0.59
C ALA A 256 -17.46 5.75 0.48
N ARG A 257 -16.18 5.74 0.92
CA ARG A 257 -15.36 6.94 0.99
C ARG A 257 -14.35 7.06 -0.15
N TYR A 258 -13.83 5.93 -0.63
CA TYR A 258 -12.75 5.86 -1.63
C TYR A 258 -13.22 5.17 -2.90
N SER A 259 -12.66 5.57 -4.03
CA SER A 259 -12.93 4.93 -5.31
C SER A 259 -12.39 3.50 -5.37
N LYS A 260 -12.97 2.67 -6.23
CA LYS A 260 -12.50 1.30 -6.44
C LYS A 260 -11.03 1.24 -6.85
N ASP A 261 -10.58 2.18 -7.66
CA ASP A 261 -9.19 2.24 -8.11
C ASP A 261 -8.25 2.59 -6.96
N GLU A 262 -8.63 3.50 -6.06
CA GLU A 262 -7.85 3.80 -4.85
C GLU A 262 -7.77 2.61 -3.90
N ILE A 263 -8.87 1.87 -3.75
CA ILE A 263 -8.91 0.65 -2.93
C ILE A 263 -8.02 -0.43 -3.54
N LEU A 264 -8.07 -0.62 -4.87
CA LEU A 264 -7.25 -1.59 -5.58
C LEU A 264 -5.76 -1.23 -5.52
N GLU A 265 -5.42 0.06 -5.68
CA GLU A 265 -4.06 0.57 -5.50
C GLU A 265 -3.53 0.27 -4.09
N ALA A 266 -4.32 0.60 -3.06
CA ALA A 266 -3.96 0.31 -1.68
C ALA A 266 -3.82 -1.22 -1.43
N TYR A 267 -4.70 -2.02 -2.02
CA TYR A 267 -4.64 -3.48 -1.93
C TYR A 267 -3.36 -4.04 -2.54
N ILE A 268 -3.00 -3.65 -3.76
CA ILE A 268 -1.79 -4.11 -4.45
C ILE A 268 -0.52 -3.76 -3.66
N ASN A 269 -0.50 -2.58 -3.03
CA ASN A 269 0.61 -2.14 -2.20
C ASN A 269 0.66 -2.80 -0.80
N GLU A 270 -0.43 -3.40 -0.34
CA GLU A 270 -0.50 -4.02 1.00
C GLU A 270 -0.41 -5.55 0.96
N ILE A 271 -0.80 -6.19 -0.15
CA ILE A 271 -0.77 -7.66 -0.23
C ILE A 271 0.65 -8.19 -0.34
N TYR A 272 0.88 -9.29 0.37
CA TYR A 272 2.08 -10.09 0.22
C TYR A 272 1.89 -11.10 -0.92
N LEU A 273 2.55 -10.89 -2.05
CA LEU A 273 2.47 -11.76 -3.24
C LEU A 273 3.35 -13.00 -3.16
N GLY A 274 3.79 -13.40 -1.96
CA GLY A 274 4.36 -14.73 -1.75
C GLY A 274 5.77 -14.92 -2.29
N GLN A 275 6.67 -14.00 -2.04
CA GLN A 275 8.10 -14.30 -2.18
C GLN A 275 8.57 -15.04 -0.93
N ARG A 276 8.85 -16.32 -1.05
CA ARG A 276 9.68 -17.04 -0.07
C ARG A 276 11.09 -16.52 -0.25
N GLY A 277 11.58 -15.76 0.73
CA GLY A 277 12.99 -15.44 0.87
C GLY A 277 13.79 -16.69 1.16
#